data_2f9ccae52bac663ce20880ade4ae9f9f
#
_entry.id   2f9ccae52bac663ce20880ade4ae9f9f
#
_cell.length_a   1.000
_cell.length_b   1.000
_cell.length_c   1.000
_cell.angle_alpha   90.00
_cell.angle_beta   90.00
_cell.angle_gamma   90.00
#
_symmetry.space_group_name_H-M   'P 1'
#
loop_
_entity.id
_entity.type
_entity.pdbx_description
1 polymer ?
#
loop_
_entity_poly.entity_id
_entity_poly.type
_entity_poly.pdbx_seq_one_letter_code
_entity_poly.pdbx_strand_id
1 'polypeptide(L)'
;MFRRLRDVPECLGNIDGVDYEADIPVKITTHPKLRADLERILEKDKVKTISLDKEYHVHKITSYGDPFDVWIINDLGEEEQFGEWVFEDIDES
;
A
#
# COMPACT_ATOMS: atom_id res chain seq x y z
N MET A 1 -7.06 -7.68 -13.26
CA MET A 1 -5.89 -7.43 -12.39
C MET A 1 -5.46 -5.98 -12.49
N PHE A 2 -5.33 -5.29 -11.37
CA PHE A 2 -4.87 -3.90 -11.34
C PHE A 2 -3.35 -3.84 -11.47
N ARG A 3 -2.85 -2.87 -12.23
CA ARG A 3 -1.41 -2.68 -12.45
C ARG A 3 -0.86 -1.39 -11.89
N ARG A 4 -1.75 -0.45 -11.50
CA ARG A 4 -1.37 0.82 -10.88
C ARG A 4 -2.38 1.15 -9.82
N LEU A 5 -1.94 1.81 -8.74
CA LEU A 5 -2.87 2.24 -7.69
C LEU A 5 -3.94 3.18 -8.26
N ARG A 6 -3.56 4.04 -9.21
CA ARG A 6 -4.49 4.98 -9.85
C ARG A 6 -5.60 4.28 -10.64
N ASP A 7 -5.41 3.01 -11.01
CA ASP A 7 -6.40 2.24 -11.74
C ASP A 7 -7.43 1.58 -10.82
N VAL A 8 -7.17 1.58 -9.52
CA VAL A 8 -8.08 1.04 -8.53
C VAL A 8 -9.15 2.09 -8.23
N PRO A 9 -10.44 1.78 -8.40
CA PRO A 9 -11.50 2.73 -8.09
C PRO A 9 -11.47 3.13 -6.62
N GLU A 10 -11.80 4.38 -6.30
CA GLU A 10 -11.87 4.85 -4.91
C GLU A 10 -12.82 4.00 -4.07
N CYS A 11 -13.86 3.47 -4.70
CA CYS A 11 -14.82 2.61 -4.05
C CYS A 11 -14.97 1.35 -4.90
N LEU A 12 -14.44 0.24 -4.44
CA LEU A 12 -14.52 -1.05 -5.14
C LEU A 12 -15.89 -1.70 -4.88
N GLY A 13 -16.93 -1.06 -5.40
CA GLY A 13 -18.29 -1.47 -5.11
C GLY A 13 -18.66 -1.21 -3.65
N ASN A 14 -19.82 -1.61 -3.23
CA ASN A 14 -20.30 -1.41 -1.86
C ASN A 14 -20.15 -2.69 -1.03
N ILE A 15 -19.21 -3.55 -1.39
CA ILE A 15 -19.02 -4.83 -0.71
C ILE A 15 -17.76 -4.77 0.13
N ASP A 16 -17.95 -4.93 1.44
CA ASP A 16 -16.90 -4.93 2.43
C ASP A 16 -16.17 -6.28 2.44
N GLY A 17 -14.82 -6.23 2.55
CA GLY A 17 -14.03 -7.43 2.73
C GLY A 17 -13.81 -8.28 1.48
N VAL A 18 -13.93 -7.69 0.28
CA VAL A 18 -13.66 -8.41 -0.97
C VAL A 18 -12.21 -8.20 -1.38
N ASP A 19 -11.51 -9.30 -1.67
CA ASP A 19 -10.12 -9.28 -2.12
C ASP A 19 -10.03 -9.31 -3.65
N TYR A 20 -9.10 -8.52 -4.18
CA TYR A 20 -8.81 -8.47 -5.62
C TYR A 20 -7.34 -8.72 -5.86
N GLU A 21 -7.04 -9.46 -6.92
CA GLU A 21 -5.65 -9.67 -7.34
C GLU A 21 -5.08 -8.39 -7.93
N ALA A 22 -3.80 -8.16 -7.65
CA ALA A 22 -3.08 -7.00 -8.16
C ALA A 22 -1.64 -7.38 -8.51
N ASP A 23 -1.04 -6.56 -9.35
CA ASP A 23 0.37 -6.66 -9.73
C ASP A 23 0.90 -5.24 -9.89
N ILE A 24 1.13 -4.58 -8.74
CA ILE A 24 1.41 -3.16 -8.71
C ILE A 24 2.76 -2.89 -8.06
N PRO A 25 3.78 -2.44 -8.83
CA PRO A 25 5.01 -1.95 -8.21
C PRO A 25 4.75 -0.60 -7.56
N VAL A 26 5.16 -0.45 -6.32
CA VAL A 26 4.91 0.76 -5.52
C VAL A 26 6.15 1.18 -4.76
N LYS A 27 6.17 2.43 -4.36
CA LYS A 27 7.16 2.98 -3.45
C LYS A 27 6.43 3.66 -2.30
N ILE A 28 7.15 3.97 -1.23
CA ILE A 28 6.60 4.72 -0.10
C ILE A 28 6.21 6.11 -0.60
N THR A 29 5.09 6.61 -0.09
CA THR A 29 4.58 7.93 -0.48
C THR A 29 5.64 9.02 -0.35
N THR A 30 5.68 9.94 -1.31
CA THR A 30 6.56 11.10 -1.29
C THR A 30 5.86 12.34 -0.75
N HIS A 31 4.57 12.26 -0.45
CA HIS A 31 3.82 13.36 0.11
C HIS A 31 4.38 13.71 1.49
N PRO A 32 4.89 14.94 1.74
CA PRO A 32 5.64 15.25 2.97
C PRO A 32 4.86 14.96 4.25
N LYS A 33 3.59 15.30 4.29
CA LYS A 33 2.77 15.11 5.47
C LYS A 33 2.50 13.63 5.75
N LEU A 34 2.16 12.88 4.72
CA LEU A 34 1.89 11.45 4.86
C LEU A 34 3.17 10.69 5.23
N ARG A 35 4.28 11.06 4.61
CA ARG A 35 5.57 10.45 4.92
C ARG A 35 5.99 10.72 6.36
N ALA A 36 5.78 11.93 6.87
CA ALA A 36 6.08 12.27 8.25
C ALA A 36 5.22 11.46 9.22
N ASP A 37 3.94 11.28 8.91
CA ASP A 37 3.04 10.47 9.74
C ASP A 37 3.49 9.01 9.75
N LEU A 38 3.89 8.48 8.60
CA LEU A 38 4.38 7.12 8.49
C LEU A 38 5.68 6.92 9.27
N GLU A 39 6.61 7.88 9.20
CA GLU A 39 7.86 7.83 9.96
C GLU A 39 7.58 7.74 11.47
N ARG A 40 6.61 8.50 11.97
CA ARG A 40 6.24 8.45 13.38
C ARG A 40 5.65 7.10 13.76
N ILE A 41 4.84 6.50 12.90
CA ILE A 41 4.27 5.17 13.13
C ILE A 41 5.38 4.13 13.18
N LEU A 42 6.31 4.18 12.25
CA LEU A 42 7.43 3.23 12.19
C LEU A 42 8.38 3.36 13.36
N GLU A 43 8.58 4.58 13.89
CA GLU A 43 9.42 4.79 15.08
C GLU A 43 8.83 4.16 16.33
N LYS A 44 7.51 4.10 16.43
CA LYS A 44 6.83 3.47 17.58
C LYS A 44 6.93 1.95 17.55
N ASP A 45 7.05 1.38 16.37
CA ASP A 45 7.21 -0.06 16.21
C ASP A 45 8.68 -0.42 16.33
N LYS A 46 9.01 -1.25 17.30
CA LYS A 46 10.38 -1.70 17.50
C LYS A 46 10.90 -2.57 16.37
N VAL A 47 10.00 -3.13 15.57
CA VAL A 47 10.34 -3.95 14.41
C VAL A 47 9.86 -3.21 13.17
N LYS A 48 10.81 -2.77 12.35
CA LYS A 48 10.50 -2.11 11.08
C LYS A 48 10.30 -3.18 10.02
N THR A 49 9.09 -3.26 9.49
CA THR A 49 8.74 -4.22 8.45
C THR A 49 8.88 -3.64 7.05
N ILE A 50 8.96 -2.32 6.92
CA ILE A 50 9.18 -1.65 5.64
C ILE A 50 10.25 -0.57 5.78
N SER A 51 10.87 -0.23 4.66
CA SER A 51 11.92 0.78 4.58
C SER A 51 11.47 1.91 3.65
N LEU A 52 11.72 3.17 4.07
CA LEU A 52 11.22 4.35 3.35
C LEU A 52 11.80 4.52 1.94
N ASP A 53 12.99 3.99 1.70
CA ASP A 53 13.68 4.16 0.41
C ASP A 53 13.62 2.90 -0.47
N LYS A 54 12.73 1.98 -0.15
CA LYS A 54 12.62 0.70 -0.85
C LYS A 54 11.34 0.62 -1.66
N GLU A 55 11.38 -0.12 -2.74
CA GLU A 55 10.21 -0.40 -3.56
C GLU A 55 9.58 -1.72 -3.13
N TYR A 56 8.27 -1.82 -3.27
CA TYR A 56 7.51 -3.00 -2.90
C TYR A 56 6.55 -3.38 -4.02
N HIS A 57 5.91 -4.52 -3.87
CA HIS A 57 4.97 -5.03 -4.84
C HIS A 57 3.65 -5.37 -4.17
N VAL A 58 2.57 -4.73 -4.63
CA VAL A 58 1.21 -5.02 -4.15
C VAL A 58 0.69 -6.20 -4.94
N HIS A 59 0.36 -7.28 -4.25
CA HIS A 59 -0.17 -8.49 -4.88
C HIS A 59 -1.65 -8.71 -4.63
N LYS A 60 -2.23 -7.98 -3.70
CA LYS A 60 -3.66 -8.10 -3.36
C LYS A 60 -4.20 -6.78 -2.85
N ILE A 61 -5.46 -6.50 -3.15
CA ILE A 61 -6.18 -5.33 -2.66
C ILE A 61 -7.44 -5.80 -1.96
N THR A 62 -7.68 -5.30 -0.75
CA THR A 62 -8.90 -5.60 -0.01
C THR A 62 -9.78 -4.37 0.06
N SER A 63 -11.01 -4.50 -0.40
CA SER A 63 -12.01 -3.43 -0.36
C SER A 63 -12.73 -3.41 0.98
N TYR A 64 -12.85 -2.21 1.55
CA TYR A 64 -13.67 -1.98 2.73
C TYR A 64 -14.82 -1.03 2.42
N GLY A 65 -15.23 -1.00 1.15
CA GLY A 65 -16.25 -0.06 0.70
C GLY A 65 -15.63 1.24 0.22
N ASP A 66 -15.00 1.97 1.11
CA ASP A 66 -14.34 3.25 0.88
C ASP A 66 -13.45 3.51 2.09
N PRO A 67 -12.17 3.44 2.11
CA PRO A 67 -11.17 3.20 1.09
C PRO A 67 -10.82 1.71 0.88
N PHE A 68 -9.67 1.45 0.25
CA PHE A 68 -9.13 0.09 0.11
C PHE A 68 -7.77 -0.02 0.78
N ASP A 69 -7.40 -1.25 1.13
CA ASP A 69 -6.07 -1.57 1.65
C ASP A 69 -5.28 -2.38 0.63
N VAL A 70 -3.96 -2.31 0.74
CA VAL A 70 -3.05 -3.03 -0.14
C VAL A 70 -2.21 -4.03 0.66
N TRP A 71 -1.87 -5.14 0.03
CA TRP A 71 -1.06 -6.20 0.63
C TRP A 71 0.26 -6.29 -0.12
N ILE A 72 1.35 -6.22 0.61
CA ILE A 72 2.72 -6.32 0.06
C ILE A 72 3.47 -7.46 0.74
N ILE A 73 4.61 -7.82 0.16
CA ILE A 73 5.60 -8.64 0.86
C ILE A 73 6.59 -7.68 1.50
N ASN A 74 6.67 -7.70 2.81
CA ASN A 74 7.51 -6.78 3.57
C ASN A 74 8.98 -7.21 3.59
N ASP A 75 9.81 -6.46 4.33
CA ASP A 75 11.25 -6.73 4.42
C ASP A 75 11.58 -8.07 5.09
N LEU A 76 10.63 -8.62 5.85
CA LEU A 76 10.77 -9.91 6.49
C LEU A 76 10.34 -11.07 5.60
N GLY A 77 9.86 -10.80 4.40
CA GLY A 77 9.33 -11.80 3.49
C GLY A 77 7.91 -12.26 3.82
N GLU A 78 7.20 -11.49 4.63
CA GLU A 78 5.85 -11.82 5.05
C GLU A 78 4.83 -10.90 4.38
N GLU A 79 3.62 -11.42 4.20
CA GLU A 79 2.50 -10.65 3.69
C GLU A 79 2.00 -9.69 4.77
N GLU A 80 1.90 -8.41 4.41
CA GLU A 80 1.45 -7.38 5.35
C GLU A 80 0.48 -6.42 4.68
N GLN A 81 -0.55 -6.01 5.40
CA GLN A 81 -1.60 -5.11 4.93
C GLN A 81 -1.33 -3.68 5.38
N PHE A 82 -1.47 -2.74 4.44
CA PHE A 82 -1.34 -1.31 4.73
C PHE A 82 -2.47 -0.53 4.08
N GLY A 83 -2.78 0.64 4.61
CA GLY A 83 -3.67 1.58 3.94
C GLY A 83 -3.06 2.06 2.62
N GLU A 84 -3.91 2.38 1.65
CA GLU A 84 -3.45 2.82 0.33
C GLU A 84 -2.56 4.07 0.38
N TRP A 85 -2.76 4.93 1.39
CA TRP A 85 -2.03 6.21 1.52
C TRP A 85 -0.54 6.03 1.78
N VAL A 86 -0.12 4.84 2.24
CA VAL A 86 1.28 4.55 2.55
C VAL A 86 2.14 4.50 1.29
N PHE A 87 1.53 4.10 0.17
CA PHE A 87 2.26 3.85 -1.07
C PHE A 87 1.75 4.72 -2.21
N GLU A 88 2.59 4.85 -3.24
CA GLU A 88 2.24 5.49 -4.49
C GLU A 88 2.81 4.71 -5.65
N ASP A 89 2.25 4.92 -6.85
CA ASP A 89 2.74 4.28 -8.05
C ASP A 89 4.18 4.71 -8.34
N ILE A 90 4.98 3.78 -8.84
CA ILE A 90 6.29 4.12 -9.38
C ILE A 90 6.05 4.75 -10.74
N ASP A 91 6.41 6.01 -10.86
CA ASP A 91 6.19 6.76 -12.09
C ASP A 91 7.35 6.50 -13.05
N GLU A 92 7.11 5.59 -13.98
CA GLU A 92 8.06 5.29 -15.05
C GLU A 92 7.74 6.17 -16.24
N SER A 93 8.27 7.33 -16.24
CA SER A 93 8.12 8.24 -17.39
C SER A 93 9.23 8.04 -18.39
#